data_1693b2cd109c6150a4690689c95abff1
#
_entry.id   1693b2cd109c6150a4690689c95abff1
#
_cell.length_a   1.000
_cell.length_b   1.000
_cell.length_c   1.000
_cell.angle_alpha   90.00
_cell.angle_beta   90.00
_cell.angle_gamma   90.00
#
_symmetry.space_group_name_H-M   'P 1'
#
loop_
_entity.id
_entity.type
_entity.pdbx_description
1 polymer ?
#
loop_
_entity_poly.entity_id
_entity_poly.type
_entity_poly.pdbx_seq_one_letter_code
_entity_poly.pdbx_strand_id
1 'polypeptide(L)'
;PWRSCIRRRRFFAGLLPAMGVPYAYAGSPELTGQIVAASGQVLRNWDAGTLARLFANNFVILNGDAAWTLCEMGLGRLAGIESVRWLRQNDGGYAYEQVTNGKTYCGRKNARASAIVSCSDALDVTYAQGAQVNEYTALYDSFRRRTAHGQAVVDGRVLVYPFGNFESSVSIPPMLLNSMRQAVLHDVLRTAGAPFPLVCGAPYLEPYCFVQDGGLDVYLVNGSTDDADAVELAFSAGTAPESAEVWRSHVEQAAPQAAVCEAAGTGVRVPVDVPSMEAVLLRMPAPGAEGETPA
;
A
#
# COMPACT_ATOMS: atom_id res chain seq x y z
N PRO A 1 -4.04 -3.70 28.95
CA PRO A 1 -4.87 -2.99 27.98
C PRO A 1 -4.02 -2.16 26.98
N TRP A 2 -2.97 -1.47 27.45
CA TRP A 2 -2.12 -0.61 26.61
C TRP A 2 -1.32 -1.37 25.54
N ARG A 3 -0.89 -2.60 25.83
CA ARG A 3 -0.08 -3.40 24.87
C ARG A 3 -0.87 -3.85 23.63
N SER A 4 -2.17 -4.11 23.76
CA SER A 4 -3.03 -4.50 22.64
C SER A 4 -3.31 -3.32 21.70
N CYS A 5 -3.47 -2.11 22.24
CA CYS A 5 -3.73 -0.90 21.47
C CYS A 5 -2.53 -0.49 20.59
N ILE A 6 -1.30 -0.64 21.10
CA ILE A 6 -0.08 -0.35 20.32
C ILE A 6 0.12 -1.35 19.17
N ARG A 7 -0.22 -2.63 19.38
CA ARG A 7 -0.08 -3.68 18.34
C ARG A 7 -1.03 -3.46 17.15
N ARG A 8 -2.28 -3.05 17.39
CA ARG A 8 -3.29 -2.80 16.35
C ARG A 8 -3.02 -1.55 15.51
N ARG A 9 -2.23 -0.59 16.03
CA ARG A 9 -1.88 0.67 15.33
C ARG A 9 -0.81 0.51 14.25
N ARG A 10 -0.14 -0.65 14.14
CA ARG A 10 1.04 -0.84 13.29
C ARG A 10 0.75 -1.58 11.97
N PHE A 11 -0.49 -1.90 11.65
CA PHE A 11 -0.80 -2.70 10.46
C PHE A 11 -0.20 -2.09 9.17
N PHE A 12 -0.58 -0.87 8.82
CA PHE A 12 -0.06 -0.24 7.61
C PHE A 12 1.42 0.17 7.74
N ALA A 13 1.89 0.52 8.92
CA ALA A 13 3.29 0.82 9.13
C ALA A 13 4.24 -0.37 8.89
N GLY A 14 3.74 -1.60 8.95
CA GLY A 14 4.48 -2.78 8.53
C GLY A 14 4.17 -3.21 7.11
N LEU A 15 2.91 -3.10 6.69
CA LEU A 15 2.47 -3.58 5.38
C LEU A 15 2.95 -2.69 4.22
N LEU A 16 2.78 -1.36 4.35
CA LEU A 16 3.08 -0.44 3.26
C LEU A 16 4.55 -0.49 2.83
N PRO A 17 5.54 -0.34 3.74
CA PRO A 17 6.93 -0.40 3.31
C PRO A 17 7.29 -1.78 2.74
N ALA A 18 6.85 -2.86 3.37
CA ALA A 18 7.10 -4.21 2.86
C ALA A 18 6.43 -4.50 1.50
N MET A 19 5.44 -3.68 1.11
CA MET A 19 4.84 -3.67 -0.23
C MET A 19 5.42 -2.59 -1.15
N GLY A 20 6.56 -2.00 -0.80
CA GLY A 20 7.22 -1.01 -1.63
C GLY A 20 6.51 0.35 -1.66
N VAL A 21 5.76 0.71 -0.63
CA VAL A 21 5.03 1.98 -0.52
C VAL A 21 5.69 2.86 0.54
N PRO A 22 6.27 4.00 0.15
CA PRO A 22 6.83 4.94 1.12
C PRO A 22 5.73 5.58 1.96
N TYR A 23 6.00 5.85 3.23
CA TYR A 23 5.04 6.46 4.14
C TYR A 23 5.71 7.34 5.19
N ALA A 24 4.91 8.22 5.78
CA ALA A 24 5.29 9.00 6.96
C ALA A 24 4.17 8.95 8.01
N TYR A 25 4.52 9.10 9.26
CA TYR A 25 3.53 9.22 10.32
C TYR A 25 2.93 10.62 10.36
N ALA A 26 1.61 10.71 10.40
CA ALA A 26 0.89 11.95 10.63
C ALA A 26 0.62 12.15 12.12
N GLY A 27 1.01 13.29 12.67
CA GLY A 27 0.73 13.67 14.06
C GLY A 27 -0.66 14.25 14.29
N SER A 28 -1.38 14.62 13.20
CA SER A 28 -2.71 15.24 13.23
C SER A 28 -3.61 14.64 12.17
N PRO A 29 -4.95 14.58 12.40
CA PRO A 29 -5.92 14.21 11.37
C PRO A 29 -6.26 15.37 10.41
N GLU A 30 -5.77 16.57 10.66
CA GLU A 30 -6.03 17.78 9.83
C GLU A 30 -5.16 17.77 8.58
N LEU A 31 -5.45 16.82 7.69
CA LEU A 31 -4.77 16.61 6.41
C LEU A 31 -5.71 16.98 5.27
N THR A 32 -5.15 17.47 4.16
CA THR A 32 -5.91 17.81 2.94
C THR A 32 -5.11 17.41 1.72
N GLY A 33 -5.76 16.75 0.76
CA GLY A 33 -5.15 16.31 -0.50
C GLY A 33 -4.11 15.20 -0.33
N GLN A 34 -4.20 14.44 0.74
CA GLN A 34 -3.25 13.37 1.06
C GLN A 34 -3.85 11.97 0.86
N ILE A 35 -2.98 10.98 0.73
CA ILE A 35 -3.36 9.57 0.88
C ILE A 35 -3.09 9.19 2.34
N VAL A 36 -4.15 8.87 3.08
CA VAL A 36 -4.10 8.63 4.52
C VAL A 36 -4.46 7.19 4.84
N ALA A 37 -3.54 6.45 5.43
CA ALA A 37 -3.80 5.07 5.87
C ALA A 37 -4.13 5.03 7.37
N ALA A 38 -5.34 4.59 7.69
CA ALA A 38 -5.81 4.42 9.06
C ALA A 38 -5.95 2.94 9.41
N SER A 39 -5.36 2.50 10.52
CA SER A 39 -5.41 1.11 10.97
C SER A 39 -5.88 0.96 12.40
N GLY A 40 -6.60 -0.13 12.66
CA GLY A 40 -7.08 -0.48 13.99
C GLY A 40 -8.01 0.58 14.57
N GLN A 41 -7.85 0.87 15.85
CA GLN A 41 -8.75 1.76 16.60
C GLN A 41 -8.29 3.23 16.62
N VAL A 42 -7.37 3.63 15.74
CA VAL A 42 -6.85 5.01 15.72
C VAL A 42 -7.97 6.04 15.53
N LEU A 43 -9.01 5.69 14.77
CA LEU A 43 -10.16 6.56 14.49
C LEU A 43 -10.93 6.98 15.74
N ARG A 44 -10.88 6.18 16.81
CA ARG A 44 -11.56 6.53 18.08
C ARG A 44 -10.94 7.73 18.81
N ASN A 45 -9.77 8.18 18.39
CA ASN A 45 -9.12 9.34 19.00
C ASN A 45 -9.72 10.68 18.52
N TRP A 46 -10.60 10.66 17.50
CA TRP A 46 -11.13 11.87 16.89
C TRP A 46 -12.67 11.87 16.91
N ASP A 47 -13.22 13.07 17.00
CA ASP A 47 -14.67 13.30 16.93
C ASP A 47 -15.21 13.12 15.49
N ALA A 48 -16.54 13.00 15.39
CA ALA A 48 -17.21 12.77 14.12
C ALA A 48 -16.99 13.90 13.08
N GLY A 49 -16.87 15.15 13.52
CA GLY A 49 -16.65 16.29 12.64
C GLY A 49 -15.24 16.27 12.05
N THR A 50 -14.24 15.93 12.87
CA THR A 50 -12.85 15.76 12.44
C THR A 50 -12.72 14.60 11.45
N LEU A 51 -13.35 13.46 11.72
CA LEU A 51 -13.37 12.33 10.79
C LEU A 51 -14.08 12.68 9.48
N ALA A 52 -15.21 13.39 9.53
CA ALA A 52 -15.92 13.81 8.33
C ALA A 52 -15.01 14.68 7.42
N ARG A 53 -14.25 15.63 7.99
CA ARG A 53 -13.28 16.43 7.24
C ARG A 53 -12.15 15.58 6.67
N LEU A 54 -11.61 14.65 7.45
CA LEU A 54 -10.55 13.73 6.99
C LEU A 54 -11.00 12.96 5.74
N PHE A 55 -12.18 12.35 5.80
CA PHE A 55 -12.73 11.57 4.68
C PHE A 55 -13.16 12.43 3.48
N ALA A 56 -13.63 13.67 3.72
CA ALA A 56 -14.02 14.57 2.64
C ALA A 56 -12.83 15.09 1.83
N ASN A 57 -11.69 15.31 2.48
CA ASN A 57 -10.58 16.06 1.91
C ASN A 57 -9.38 15.18 1.46
N ASN A 58 -9.45 13.86 1.69
CA ASN A 58 -8.31 12.96 1.43
C ASN A 58 -8.76 11.67 0.75
N PHE A 59 -7.79 10.96 0.16
CA PHE A 59 -7.96 9.55 -0.16
C PHE A 59 -7.64 8.73 1.10
N VAL A 60 -8.59 7.94 1.61
CA VAL A 60 -8.43 7.22 2.87
C VAL A 60 -8.33 5.71 2.63
N ILE A 61 -7.35 5.07 3.24
CA ILE A 61 -7.17 3.62 3.24
C ILE A 61 -7.54 3.09 4.62
N LEU A 62 -8.50 2.18 4.67
CA LEU A 62 -8.94 1.51 5.89
C LEU A 62 -8.56 0.03 5.85
N ASN A 63 -7.89 -0.48 6.89
CA ASN A 63 -7.84 -1.93 7.10
C ASN A 63 -9.14 -2.44 7.73
N GLY A 64 -9.30 -3.77 7.82
CA GLY A 64 -10.51 -4.38 8.39
C GLY A 64 -10.87 -3.86 9.78
N ASP A 65 -9.88 -3.75 10.69
CA ASP A 65 -10.09 -3.22 12.05
C ASP A 65 -10.54 -1.75 12.03
N ALA A 66 -10.01 -0.91 11.15
CA ALA A 66 -10.41 0.49 11.06
C ALA A 66 -11.81 0.65 10.48
N ALA A 67 -12.15 -0.11 9.44
CA ALA A 67 -13.51 -0.14 8.87
C ALA A 67 -14.53 -0.65 9.88
N TRP A 68 -14.20 -1.70 10.64
CA TRP A 68 -15.02 -2.19 11.75
C TRP A 68 -15.22 -1.11 12.81
N THR A 69 -14.13 -0.48 13.27
CA THR A 69 -14.17 0.60 14.28
C THR A 69 -15.04 1.77 13.83
N LEU A 70 -14.95 2.18 12.57
CA LEU A 70 -15.76 3.25 12.02
C LEU A 70 -17.26 2.92 12.07
N CYS A 71 -17.62 1.67 11.78
CA CYS A 71 -19.00 1.19 11.89
C CYS A 71 -19.50 1.12 13.34
N GLU A 72 -18.66 0.64 14.28
CA GLU A 72 -19.00 0.65 15.71
C GLU A 72 -19.22 2.06 16.27
N MET A 73 -18.56 3.07 15.71
CA MET A 73 -18.76 4.48 16.05
C MET A 73 -20.04 5.07 15.41
N GLY A 74 -20.78 4.31 14.59
CA GLY A 74 -21.94 4.79 13.85
C GLY A 74 -21.57 5.68 12.64
N LEU A 75 -20.31 5.68 12.21
CA LEU A 75 -19.76 6.57 11.18
C LEU A 75 -19.41 5.83 9.88
N GLY A 76 -19.83 4.57 9.70
CA GLY A 76 -19.54 3.75 8.52
C GLY A 76 -19.86 4.44 7.20
N ARG A 77 -20.90 5.27 7.17
CA ARG A 77 -21.32 6.03 5.99
C ARG A 77 -20.27 7.04 5.49
N LEU A 78 -19.34 7.48 6.31
CA LEU A 78 -18.20 8.32 5.84
C LEU A 78 -17.31 7.57 4.83
N ALA A 79 -17.28 6.24 4.94
CA ALA A 79 -16.58 5.35 4.01
C ALA A 79 -17.51 4.62 3.03
N GLY A 80 -18.78 5.05 2.92
CA GLY A 80 -19.78 4.37 2.10
C GLY A 80 -20.16 2.97 2.59
N ILE A 81 -19.94 2.66 3.89
CA ILE A 81 -20.21 1.36 4.49
C ILE A 81 -21.53 1.40 5.24
N GLU A 82 -22.40 0.42 4.98
CA GLU A 82 -23.68 0.21 5.72
C GLU A 82 -23.47 -0.69 6.92
N SER A 83 -22.82 -1.84 6.73
CA SER A 83 -22.54 -2.80 7.79
C SER A 83 -21.31 -3.65 7.47
N VAL A 84 -20.79 -4.27 8.52
CA VAL A 84 -19.59 -5.13 8.43
C VAL A 84 -19.76 -6.39 9.27
N ARG A 85 -19.14 -7.47 8.84
CA ARG A 85 -19.08 -8.74 9.57
C ARG A 85 -17.73 -9.40 9.36
N TRP A 86 -17.13 -9.97 10.41
CA TRP A 86 -15.91 -10.74 10.28
C TRP A 86 -16.18 -12.11 9.66
N LEU A 87 -15.45 -12.42 8.59
CA LEU A 87 -15.34 -13.78 8.03
C LEU A 87 -14.23 -14.50 8.78
N ARG A 88 -14.60 -15.27 9.79
CA ARG A 88 -13.65 -16.05 10.56
C ARG A 88 -13.39 -17.39 9.88
N GLN A 89 -12.18 -17.90 10.05
CA GLN A 89 -11.79 -19.18 9.49
C GLN A 89 -12.72 -20.34 9.94
N ASN A 90 -13.16 -20.31 11.20
CA ASN A 90 -14.08 -21.31 11.76
C ASN A 90 -15.50 -21.26 11.18
N ASP A 91 -15.89 -20.14 10.56
CA ASP A 91 -17.21 -19.93 9.96
C ASP A 91 -17.20 -20.16 8.44
N GLY A 92 -16.24 -20.95 7.95
CA GLY A 92 -16.06 -21.23 6.53
C GLY A 92 -15.22 -20.19 5.78
N GLY A 93 -14.91 -19.05 6.37
CA GLY A 93 -13.92 -18.07 5.96
C GLY A 93 -13.83 -17.78 4.46
N TYR A 94 -12.61 -17.62 3.99
CA TYR A 94 -12.29 -17.58 2.56
C TYR A 94 -11.02 -18.40 2.30
N ALA A 95 -10.90 -18.98 1.09
CA ALA A 95 -9.76 -19.78 0.69
C ALA A 95 -8.77 -19.02 -0.20
N TYR A 96 -9.25 -18.05 -0.96
CA TYR A 96 -8.41 -17.21 -1.80
C TYR A 96 -9.08 -15.88 -2.12
N GLU A 97 -8.25 -14.92 -2.45
CA GLU A 97 -8.63 -13.62 -3.05
C GLU A 97 -8.36 -13.68 -4.56
N GLN A 98 -9.25 -13.15 -5.37
CA GLN A 98 -9.12 -13.09 -6.82
C GLN A 98 -9.42 -11.70 -7.35
N VAL A 99 -8.62 -11.28 -8.33
CA VAL A 99 -8.85 -10.05 -9.11
C VAL A 99 -10.16 -10.18 -9.91
N THR A 100 -11.01 -9.16 -9.82
CA THR A 100 -12.34 -9.10 -10.46
C THR A 100 -12.55 -7.89 -11.38
N ASN A 101 -11.66 -6.89 -11.34
CA ASN A 101 -11.78 -5.65 -12.11
C ASN A 101 -11.42 -5.78 -13.61
N GLY A 102 -11.14 -6.98 -14.10
CA GLY A 102 -10.80 -7.25 -15.49
C GLY A 102 -9.37 -6.89 -15.91
N LYS A 103 -8.59 -6.25 -15.04
CA LYS A 103 -7.19 -5.92 -15.29
C LYS A 103 -6.27 -7.14 -15.17
N THR A 104 -5.08 -7.02 -15.74
CA THR A 104 -4.01 -8.01 -15.63
C THR A 104 -3.01 -7.56 -14.56
N TYR A 105 -2.73 -8.40 -13.58
CA TYR A 105 -1.71 -8.17 -12.56
C TYR A 105 -0.73 -9.35 -12.56
N CYS A 106 0.56 -9.05 -12.42
CA CYS A 106 1.62 -10.06 -12.48
C CYS A 106 1.51 -10.98 -13.71
N GLY A 107 1.19 -10.40 -14.87
CA GLY A 107 1.04 -11.12 -16.14
C GLY A 107 -0.20 -12.02 -16.25
N ARG A 108 -1.15 -11.98 -15.28
CA ARG A 108 -2.32 -12.86 -15.25
C ARG A 108 -3.63 -12.09 -15.09
N LYS A 109 -4.61 -12.37 -15.95
CA LYS A 109 -6.02 -12.03 -15.69
C LYS A 109 -6.55 -12.90 -14.56
N ASN A 110 -7.44 -12.32 -13.74
CA ASN A 110 -8.04 -13.02 -12.59
C ASN A 110 -6.96 -13.65 -11.67
N ALA A 111 -5.84 -12.95 -11.49
CA ALA A 111 -4.78 -13.38 -10.59
C ALA A 111 -5.34 -13.69 -9.21
N ARG A 112 -4.75 -14.67 -8.52
CA ARG A 112 -5.21 -15.17 -7.22
C ARG A 112 -4.12 -15.13 -6.19
N ALA A 113 -4.49 -14.78 -4.97
CA ALA A 113 -3.68 -14.93 -3.77
C ALA A 113 -4.35 -15.96 -2.86
N SER A 114 -3.65 -17.04 -2.54
CA SER A 114 -4.15 -18.08 -1.64
C SER A 114 -4.19 -17.60 -0.20
N ALA A 115 -5.16 -18.09 0.56
CA ALA A 115 -5.28 -17.90 2.00
C ALA A 115 -5.16 -19.23 2.77
N ILE A 116 -4.48 -20.22 2.19
CA ILE A 116 -4.41 -21.60 2.72
C ILE A 116 -3.91 -21.65 4.17
N VAL A 117 -3.10 -20.69 4.56
CA VAL A 117 -2.64 -20.53 5.96
C VAL A 117 -3.13 -19.16 6.43
N SER A 118 -4.45 -18.99 6.55
CA SER A 118 -4.99 -17.71 6.97
C SER A 118 -4.71 -17.49 8.45
N CYS A 119 -3.82 -16.56 8.73
CA CYS A 119 -3.61 -16.04 10.07
C CYS A 119 -4.46 -14.79 10.33
N SER A 120 -5.34 -14.41 9.40
CA SER A 120 -6.19 -13.24 9.55
C SER A 120 -7.62 -13.51 9.10
N ASP A 121 -8.56 -13.01 9.87
CA ASP A 121 -9.92 -12.87 9.43
C ASP A 121 -9.99 -11.80 8.35
N ALA A 122 -10.98 -11.88 7.47
CA ALA A 122 -11.31 -10.83 6.53
C ALA A 122 -12.64 -10.18 6.91
N LEU A 123 -12.78 -8.92 6.58
CA LEU A 123 -14.03 -8.19 6.81
C LEU A 123 -14.94 -8.35 5.59
N ASP A 124 -16.13 -8.88 5.81
CA ASP A 124 -17.25 -8.83 4.86
C ASP A 124 -17.94 -7.47 5.02
N VAL A 125 -17.99 -6.72 3.92
CA VAL A 125 -18.48 -5.34 3.92
C VAL A 125 -19.73 -5.25 3.06
N THR A 126 -20.83 -4.77 3.65
CA THR A 126 -22.02 -4.34 2.91
C THR A 126 -21.91 -2.84 2.69
N TYR A 127 -21.85 -2.43 1.45
CA TYR A 127 -21.77 -1.01 1.10
C TYR A 127 -23.14 -0.34 1.13
N ALA A 128 -23.17 0.94 1.45
CA ALA A 128 -24.39 1.74 1.53
C ALA A 128 -25.08 1.85 0.17
N GLN A 129 -26.39 1.90 0.17
CA GLN A 129 -27.15 2.14 -1.06
C GLN A 129 -26.73 3.47 -1.70
N GLY A 130 -26.41 3.42 -2.99
CA GLY A 130 -25.95 4.57 -3.77
C GLY A 130 -24.44 4.80 -3.73
N ALA A 131 -23.66 4.10 -2.89
CA ALA A 131 -22.22 4.15 -2.92
C ALA A 131 -21.68 3.56 -4.24
N GLN A 132 -20.73 4.25 -4.88
CA GLN A 132 -20.04 3.74 -6.08
C GLN A 132 -18.88 2.86 -5.66
N VAL A 133 -19.03 1.55 -5.83
CA VAL A 133 -18.02 0.56 -5.43
C VAL A 133 -17.25 0.09 -6.65
N ASN A 134 -15.98 0.45 -6.73
CA ASN A 134 -15.05 -0.09 -7.70
C ASN A 134 -14.27 -1.25 -7.05
N GLU A 135 -14.73 -2.48 -7.29
CA GLU A 135 -14.13 -3.68 -6.75
C GLU A 135 -12.89 -4.08 -7.57
N TYR A 136 -11.76 -4.21 -6.90
CA TYR A 136 -10.52 -4.72 -7.48
C TYR A 136 -10.37 -6.22 -7.30
N THR A 137 -10.78 -6.73 -6.13
CA THR A 137 -10.70 -8.15 -5.79
C THR A 137 -11.95 -8.62 -5.05
N ALA A 138 -12.20 -9.92 -5.08
CA ALA A 138 -13.23 -10.56 -4.26
C ALA A 138 -12.65 -11.78 -3.53
N LEU A 139 -13.31 -12.17 -2.43
CA LEU A 139 -12.96 -13.31 -1.61
C LEU A 139 -13.85 -14.53 -2.01
N TYR A 140 -13.23 -15.70 -2.07
CA TYR A 140 -13.87 -16.94 -2.46
C TYR A 140 -13.57 -18.07 -1.47
N ASP A 141 -14.54 -18.96 -1.28
CA ASP A 141 -14.33 -20.20 -0.52
C ASP A 141 -13.60 -21.28 -1.34
N SER A 142 -13.33 -22.42 -0.72
CA SER A 142 -12.69 -23.57 -1.38
C SER A 142 -13.54 -24.20 -2.50
N PHE A 143 -14.85 -23.93 -2.50
CA PHE A 143 -15.78 -24.37 -3.55
C PHE A 143 -15.94 -23.35 -4.68
N ARG A 144 -15.12 -22.29 -4.71
CA ARG A 144 -15.16 -21.18 -5.68
C ARG A 144 -16.44 -20.34 -5.60
N ARG A 145 -17.14 -20.35 -4.49
CA ARG A 145 -18.27 -19.45 -4.27
C ARG A 145 -17.74 -18.14 -3.71
N ARG A 146 -18.21 -17.05 -4.24
CA ARG A 146 -17.87 -15.72 -3.72
C ARG A 146 -18.46 -15.57 -2.31
N THR A 147 -17.64 -15.12 -1.36
CA THR A 147 -18.03 -14.94 0.04
C THR A 147 -18.12 -13.48 0.44
N ALA A 148 -17.25 -12.62 -0.11
CA ALA A 148 -17.24 -11.19 0.20
C ALA A 148 -16.51 -10.37 -0.86
N HIS A 149 -16.57 -9.05 -0.71
CA HIS A 149 -15.65 -8.14 -1.39
C HIS A 149 -14.23 -8.32 -0.83
N GLY A 150 -13.24 -8.22 -1.71
CA GLY A 150 -11.85 -8.05 -1.33
C GLY A 150 -11.51 -6.55 -1.23
N GLN A 151 -10.44 -6.14 -1.91
CA GLN A 151 -10.06 -4.73 -1.98
C GLN A 151 -11.04 -3.97 -2.88
N ALA A 152 -11.62 -2.88 -2.39
CA ALA A 152 -12.56 -2.06 -3.13
C ALA A 152 -12.36 -0.58 -2.83
N VAL A 153 -12.46 0.27 -3.86
CA VAL A 153 -12.48 1.73 -3.73
C VAL A 153 -13.92 2.22 -3.79
N VAL A 154 -14.32 2.94 -2.77
CA VAL A 154 -15.67 3.49 -2.61
C VAL A 154 -15.67 4.98 -2.90
N ASP A 155 -16.61 5.43 -3.74
CA ASP A 155 -16.78 6.83 -4.16
C ASP A 155 -15.50 7.49 -4.66
N GLY A 156 -14.58 6.68 -5.23
CA GLY A 156 -13.29 7.13 -5.77
C GLY A 156 -12.28 7.61 -4.72
N ARG A 157 -12.55 7.48 -3.41
CA ARG A 157 -11.73 8.10 -2.35
C ARG A 157 -11.49 7.27 -1.09
N VAL A 158 -12.14 6.13 -0.93
CA VAL A 158 -11.88 5.26 0.22
C VAL A 158 -11.53 3.87 -0.25
N LEU A 159 -10.29 3.44 -0.02
CA LEU A 159 -9.91 2.03 -0.19
C LEU A 159 -10.25 1.27 1.09
N VAL A 160 -11.10 0.28 0.99
CA VAL A 160 -11.29 -0.73 2.02
C VAL A 160 -10.38 -1.92 1.71
N TYR A 161 -9.39 -2.14 2.57
CA TYR A 161 -8.48 -3.28 2.58
C TYR A 161 -8.99 -4.25 3.67
N PRO A 162 -9.69 -5.34 3.32
CA PRO A 162 -10.54 -6.05 4.29
C PRO A 162 -9.79 -6.88 5.33
N PHE A 163 -8.47 -6.90 5.28
CA PHE A 163 -7.62 -7.65 6.20
C PHE A 163 -7.17 -6.80 7.39
N GLY A 164 -6.65 -7.46 8.43
CA GLY A 164 -6.00 -6.75 9.55
C GLY A 164 -6.67 -6.90 10.90
N ASN A 165 -7.36 -8.01 11.14
CA ASN A 165 -7.75 -8.43 12.49
C ASN A 165 -6.70 -9.42 13.03
N PHE A 166 -5.58 -8.88 13.53
CA PHE A 166 -4.52 -9.70 14.14
C PHE A 166 -4.53 -9.54 15.65
N GLU A 167 -5.22 -10.42 16.34
CA GLU A 167 -5.32 -10.36 17.79
C GLU A 167 -4.00 -10.71 18.51
N SER A 168 -3.14 -11.50 17.86
CA SER A 168 -1.98 -12.11 18.53
C SER A 168 -0.62 -11.86 17.87
N SER A 169 -0.53 -11.35 16.65
CA SER A 169 0.72 -11.23 15.91
C SER A 169 1.31 -9.81 15.97
N VAL A 170 2.62 -9.72 16.18
CA VAL A 170 3.39 -8.46 16.11
C VAL A 170 3.80 -8.14 14.67
N SER A 171 3.88 -9.16 13.82
CA SER A 171 4.31 -9.08 12.43
C SER A 171 3.14 -9.19 11.46
N ILE A 172 3.27 -8.57 10.30
CA ILE A 172 2.37 -8.79 9.17
C ILE A 172 2.52 -10.25 8.74
N PRO A 173 1.43 -11.02 8.61
CA PRO A 173 1.54 -12.37 8.09
C PRO A 173 2.14 -12.36 6.67
N PRO A 174 3.17 -13.16 6.40
CA PRO A 174 3.83 -13.19 5.09
C PRO A 174 2.88 -13.42 3.91
N MET A 175 1.76 -14.10 4.16
CA MET A 175 0.72 -14.33 3.14
C MET A 175 0.04 -13.05 2.64
N LEU A 176 0.06 -11.95 3.39
CA LEU A 176 -0.43 -10.64 2.91
C LEU A 176 0.57 -9.98 1.97
N LEU A 177 1.85 -10.34 2.07
CA LEU A 177 2.92 -9.87 1.20
C LEU A 177 2.96 -10.73 -0.06
N ASN A 178 2.02 -10.46 -0.96
CA ASN A 178 1.84 -11.19 -2.20
C ASN A 178 1.92 -10.20 -3.37
N SER A 179 2.63 -10.58 -4.44
CA SER A 179 2.85 -9.72 -5.60
C SER A 179 1.55 -9.25 -6.27
N MET A 180 0.51 -10.08 -6.29
CA MET A 180 -0.80 -9.66 -6.80
C MET A 180 -1.41 -8.56 -5.93
N ARG A 181 -1.39 -8.70 -4.61
CA ARG A 181 -1.89 -7.67 -3.69
C ARG A 181 -1.08 -6.39 -3.76
N GLN A 182 0.24 -6.49 -3.88
CA GLN A 182 1.13 -5.37 -4.11
C GLN A 182 0.74 -4.63 -5.38
N ALA A 183 0.59 -5.33 -6.51
CA ALA A 183 0.24 -4.73 -7.79
C ALA A 183 -1.15 -4.07 -7.77
N VAL A 184 -2.13 -4.66 -7.10
CA VAL A 184 -3.46 -4.07 -6.91
C VAL A 184 -3.38 -2.79 -6.07
N LEU A 185 -2.68 -2.84 -4.92
CA LEU A 185 -2.48 -1.67 -4.07
C LEU A 185 -1.77 -0.53 -4.81
N HIS A 186 -0.72 -0.85 -5.57
CA HIS A 186 -0.01 0.13 -6.39
C HIS A 186 -0.90 0.77 -7.46
N ASP A 187 -1.75 -0.01 -8.13
CA ASP A 187 -2.70 0.51 -9.12
C ASP A 187 -3.70 1.49 -8.47
N VAL A 188 -4.21 1.16 -7.28
CA VAL A 188 -5.07 2.05 -6.50
C VAL A 188 -4.33 3.32 -6.10
N LEU A 189 -3.12 3.21 -5.54
CA LEU A 189 -2.34 4.36 -5.05
C LEU A 189 -1.93 5.30 -6.19
N ARG A 190 -1.53 4.76 -7.35
CA ARG A 190 -1.24 5.58 -8.53
C ARG A 190 -2.48 6.31 -9.03
N THR A 191 -3.61 5.62 -9.07
CA THR A 191 -4.90 6.24 -9.46
C THR A 191 -5.31 7.34 -8.48
N ALA A 192 -4.97 7.19 -7.20
CA ALA A 192 -5.17 8.20 -6.16
C ALA A 192 -4.13 9.33 -6.17
N GLY A 193 -3.12 9.27 -7.04
CA GLY A 193 -2.09 10.30 -7.18
C GLY A 193 -0.96 10.22 -6.13
N ALA A 194 -0.48 9.01 -5.82
CA ALA A 194 0.64 8.85 -4.88
C ALA A 194 1.83 9.76 -5.26
N PRO A 195 2.35 10.58 -4.32
CA PRO A 195 3.33 11.62 -4.64
C PRO A 195 4.76 11.09 -4.84
N PHE A 196 5.04 9.88 -4.38
CA PHE A 196 6.35 9.24 -4.44
C PHE A 196 6.31 7.95 -5.26
N PRO A 197 7.45 7.49 -5.80
CA PRO A 197 7.50 6.23 -6.53
C PRO A 197 7.20 5.04 -5.63
N LEU A 198 6.59 4.02 -6.22
CA LEU A 198 6.28 2.74 -5.59
C LEU A 198 7.28 1.70 -6.10
N VAL A 199 7.84 0.88 -5.21
CA VAL A 199 8.75 -0.21 -5.58
C VAL A 199 7.94 -1.43 -5.99
N CYS A 200 8.09 -1.85 -7.24
CA CYS A 200 7.34 -2.96 -7.82
C CYS A 200 8.09 -4.29 -7.75
N GLY A 201 7.35 -5.38 -7.63
CA GLY A 201 7.84 -6.74 -7.87
C GLY A 201 8.69 -7.37 -6.76
N ALA A 202 9.18 -6.60 -5.80
CA ALA A 202 10.03 -7.09 -4.72
C ALA A 202 9.40 -6.82 -3.34
N PRO A 203 8.62 -7.75 -2.78
CA PRO A 203 8.18 -7.66 -1.39
C PRO A 203 9.40 -7.57 -0.46
N TYR A 204 9.25 -6.82 0.65
CA TYR A 204 10.33 -6.51 1.61
C TYR A 204 11.43 -5.56 1.13
N LEU A 205 11.33 -5.00 -0.05
CA LEU A 205 12.17 -3.88 -0.46
C LEU A 205 11.48 -2.58 -0.05
N GLU A 206 11.90 -2.01 1.07
CA GLU A 206 11.26 -0.88 1.72
C GLU A 206 11.80 0.46 1.20
N PRO A 207 10.98 1.33 0.60
CA PRO A 207 11.40 2.65 0.15
C PRO A 207 11.21 3.71 1.26
N TYR A 208 12.21 4.57 1.40
CA TYR A 208 12.15 5.80 2.18
C TYR A 208 12.47 6.97 1.25
N CYS A 209 11.51 7.85 0.99
CA CYS A 209 11.61 8.91 0.01
C CYS A 209 11.76 10.28 0.68
N PHE A 210 12.69 11.08 0.17
CA PHE A 210 12.94 12.44 0.63
C PHE A 210 13.12 13.36 -0.57
N VAL A 211 12.56 14.56 -0.50
CA VAL A 211 12.83 15.63 -1.47
C VAL A 211 13.88 16.53 -0.86
N GLN A 212 15.03 16.67 -1.51
CA GLN A 212 16.13 17.49 -1.06
C GLN A 212 16.83 18.17 -2.25
N ASP A 213 17.12 19.45 -2.12
CA ASP A 213 17.89 20.24 -3.11
C ASP A 213 17.40 20.11 -4.55
N GLY A 214 16.07 20.05 -4.74
CA GLY A 214 15.45 19.88 -6.06
C GLY A 214 15.58 18.46 -6.65
N GLY A 215 16.02 17.48 -5.86
CA GLY A 215 16.09 16.07 -6.20
C GLY A 215 15.16 15.21 -5.37
N LEU A 216 15.01 13.97 -5.80
CA LEU A 216 14.30 12.91 -5.08
C LEU A 216 15.32 11.85 -4.65
N ASP A 217 15.50 11.72 -3.35
CA ASP A 217 16.30 10.65 -2.74
C ASP A 217 15.37 9.50 -2.34
N VAL A 218 15.66 8.29 -2.84
CA VAL A 218 14.96 7.05 -2.51
C VAL A 218 15.94 6.08 -1.88
N TYR A 219 15.83 5.89 -0.59
CA TYR A 219 16.54 4.82 0.11
C TYR A 219 15.75 3.52 -0.05
N LEU A 220 16.38 2.50 -0.59
CA LEU A 220 15.84 1.16 -0.73
C LEU A 220 16.52 0.27 0.31
N VAL A 221 15.74 -0.25 1.25
CA VAL A 221 16.23 -1.15 2.29
C VAL A 221 15.68 -2.54 2.03
N ASN A 222 16.57 -3.48 1.73
CA ASN A 222 16.17 -4.87 1.51
C ASN A 222 16.15 -5.64 2.83
N GLY A 223 14.95 -5.88 3.35
CA GLY A 223 14.71 -6.67 4.56
C GLY A 223 14.56 -8.18 4.30
N SER A 224 14.80 -8.65 3.06
CA SER A 224 14.68 -10.05 2.70
C SER A 224 16.04 -10.79 2.75
N THR A 225 15.97 -12.12 2.72
CA THR A 225 17.16 -12.97 2.59
C THR A 225 17.61 -13.15 1.15
N ASP A 226 16.84 -12.64 0.20
CA ASP A 226 17.13 -12.73 -1.24
C ASP A 226 17.55 -11.35 -1.77
N ASP A 227 18.44 -11.35 -2.74
CA ASP A 227 18.85 -10.13 -3.45
C ASP A 227 17.67 -9.62 -4.31
N ALA A 228 17.53 -8.31 -4.42
CA ALA A 228 16.56 -7.68 -5.29
C ALA A 228 17.28 -7.15 -6.55
N ASP A 229 17.10 -7.84 -7.67
CA ASP A 229 17.76 -7.50 -8.93
C ASP A 229 16.92 -6.47 -9.71
N ALA A 230 17.60 -5.47 -10.29
CA ALA A 230 17.06 -4.52 -11.25
C ALA A 230 15.70 -3.93 -10.81
N VAL A 231 15.72 -3.06 -9.81
CA VAL A 231 14.53 -2.49 -9.14
C VAL A 231 13.65 -1.71 -10.12
N GLU A 232 12.35 -1.96 -10.08
CA GLU A 232 11.35 -1.20 -10.83
C GLU A 232 10.65 -0.20 -9.91
N LEU A 233 10.63 1.08 -10.32
CA LEU A 233 9.93 2.17 -9.63
C LEU A 233 8.75 2.64 -10.48
N ALA A 234 7.54 2.63 -9.94
CA ALA A 234 6.35 3.15 -10.60
C ALA A 234 6.00 4.54 -10.09
N PHE A 235 5.84 5.50 -11.00
CA PHE A 235 5.44 6.88 -10.73
C PHE A 235 3.97 7.10 -11.07
N SER A 236 3.27 7.95 -10.31
CA SER A 236 1.83 8.22 -10.53
C SER A 236 1.60 9.19 -11.69
N ALA A 237 2.43 10.21 -11.81
CA ALA A 237 2.37 11.24 -12.83
C ALA A 237 3.75 11.87 -13.00
N GLY A 238 3.97 12.51 -14.15
CA GLY A 238 5.21 13.19 -14.48
C GLY A 238 6.16 12.33 -15.32
N THR A 239 7.25 12.93 -15.72
CA THR A 239 8.32 12.26 -16.45
C THR A 239 9.09 11.38 -15.47
N ALA A 240 9.18 10.11 -15.79
CA ALA A 240 10.08 9.22 -15.09
C ALA A 240 11.53 9.70 -15.34
N PRO A 241 12.42 9.66 -14.34
CA PRO A 241 13.79 10.10 -14.48
C PRO A 241 14.53 9.23 -15.49
N GLU A 242 15.39 9.85 -16.30
CA GLU A 242 16.22 9.14 -17.28
C GLU A 242 17.44 8.48 -16.64
N SER A 243 17.86 8.98 -15.48
CA SER A 243 19.04 8.49 -14.77
C SER A 243 18.88 8.62 -13.26
N ALA A 244 19.66 7.82 -12.54
CA ALA A 244 19.81 7.90 -11.10
C ALA A 244 21.30 7.83 -10.72
N GLU A 245 21.66 8.53 -9.66
CA GLU A 245 22.93 8.30 -8.96
C GLU A 245 22.70 7.21 -7.91
N VAL A 246 23.58 6.22 -7.90
CA VAL A 246 23.51 5.05 -7.00
C VAL A 246 24.60 5.14 -5.96
N TRP A 247 24.20 5.15 -4.69
CA TRP A 247 25.09 5.13 -3.54
C TRP A 247 24.87 3.84 -2.74
N ARG A 248 25.97 3.14 -2.40
CA ARG A 248 25.91 1.89 -1.62
C ARG A 248 26.49 2.08 -0.24
N SER A 249 25.82 1.57 0.78
CA SER A 249 26.18 1.81 2.19
C SER A 249 27.46 1.10 2.65
N HIS A 250 27.84 0.00 2.00
CA HIS A 250 28.97 -0.85 2.43
C HIS A 250 30.23 -0.69 1.60
N VAL A 251 30.19 0.19 0.59
CA VAL A 251 31.33 0.44 -0.29
C VAL A 251 31.86 1.84 -0.02
N GLU A 252 33.17 1.99 0.25
CA GLU A 252 33.81 3.30 0.23
C GLU A 252 33.81 3.82 -1.21
N GLN A 253 32.76 4.55 -1.56
CA GLN A 253 32.62 5.16 -2.87
C GLN A 253 33.11 6.61 -2.81
N ALA A 254 34.12 6.90 -3.63
CA ALA A 254 34.58 8.28 -3.82
C ALA A 254 33.55 9.13 -4.61
N ALA A 255 32.70 8.46 -5.41
CA ALA A 255 31.63 9.08 -6.21
C ALA A 255 30.48 8.08 -6.44
N PRO A 256 29.23 8.57 -6.67
CA PRO A 256 28.12 7.70 -7.02
C PRO A 256 28.33 7.00 -8.37
N GLN A 257 27.70 5.85 -8.53
CA GLN A 257 27.58 5.21 -9.83
C GLN A 257 26.37 5.79 -10.56
N ALA A 258 26.53 6.17 -11.83
CA ALA A 258 25.40 6.56 -12.66
C ALA A 258 24.68 5.29 -13.16
N ALA A 259 23.36 5.27 -13.04
CA ALA A 259 22.50 4.26 -13.63
C ALA A 259 21.55 4.94 -14.63
N VAL A 260 21.48 4.42 -15.85
CA VAL A 260 20.50 4.84 -16.84
C VAL A 260 19.19 4.13 -16.55
N CYS A 261 18.11 4.88 -16.41
CA CYS A 261 16.81 4.33 -16.15
C CYS A 261 16.16 3.84 -17.45
N GLU A 262 15.60 2.64 -17.44
CA GLU A 262 14.92 2.03 -18.56
C GLU A 262 13.40 2.16 -18.41
N ALA A 263 12.67 2.53 -19.47
CA ALA A 263 11.21 2.58 -19.42
C ALA A 263 10.65 1.18 -19.12
N ALA A 264 9.78 1.07 -18.13
CA ALA A 264 9.14 -0.16 -17.70
C ALA A 264 7.64 0.08 -17.43
N GLY A 265 6.80 -0.24 -18.40
CA GLY A 265 5.36 -0.02 -18.27
C GLY A 265 5.00 1.44 -17.97
N THR A 266 4.52 1.72 -16.75
CA THR A 266 4.18 3.06 -16.27
C THR A 266 5.24 3.66 -15.35
N GLY A 267 6.41 3.06 -15.25
CA GLY A 267 7.51 3.48 -14.40
C GLY A 267 8.85 3.37 -15.09
N VAL A 268 9.89 3.29 -14.30
CA VAL A 268 11.25 3.03 -14.77
C VAL A 268 11.85 1.84 -14.04
N ARG A 269 12.65 1.10 -14.76
CA ARG A 269 13.54 0.11 -14.20
C ARG A 269 14.89 0.76 -13.97
N VAL A 270 15.38 0.71 -12.75
CA VAL A 270 16.73 1.12 -12.40
C VAL A 270 17.58 -0.14 -12.34
N PRO A 271 18.61 -0.28 -13.18
CA PRO A 271 19.44 -1.48 -13.22
C PRO A 271 20.40 -1.47 -12.01
N VAL A 272 19.87 -1.59 -10.84
CA VAL A 272 20.61 -1.64 -9.58
C VAL A 272 20.11 -2.83 -8.76
N ASP A 273 21.08 -3.59 -8.25
CA ASP A 273 20.80 -4.68 -7.33
C ASP A 273 20.87 -4.15 -5.90
N VAL A 274 19.91 -4.52 -5.09
CA VAL A 274 19.90 -4.26 -3.66
C VAL A 274 20.13 -5.60 -2.95
N PRO A 275 21.37 -5.88 -2.49
CA PRO A 275 21.67 -7.15 -1.85
C PRO A 275 20.83 -7.41 -0.60
N SER A 276 20.72 -8.68 -0.24
CA SER A 276 20.05 -9.14 0.97
C SER A 276 20.56 -8.39 2.21
N MET A 277 19.64 -7.89 3.03
CA MET A 277 19.91 -7.19 4.30
C MET A 277 20.75 -5.90 4.15
N GLU A 278 20.73 -5.29 2.96
CA GLU A 278 21.49 -4.07 2.67
C GLU A 278 20.56 -2.90 2.25
N ALA A 279 21.17 -1.72 2.11
CA ALA A 279 20.50 -0.51 1.67
C ALA A 279 21.25 0.16 0.50
N VAL A 280 20.48 0.73 -0.41
CA VAL A 280 20.99 1.52 -1.54
C VAL A 280 20.23 2.84 -1.59
N LEU A 281 20.94 3.95 -1.79
CA LEU A 281 20.34 5.25 -2.07
C LEU A 281 20.35 5.49 -3.59
N LEU A 282 19.18 5.81 -4.12
CA LEU A 282 18.99 6.33 -5.47
C LEU A 282 18.69 7.83 -5.36
N ARG A 283 19.56 8.65 -5.94
CA ARG A 283 19.30 10.09 -6.10
C ARG A 283 18.89 10.36 -7.54
N MET A 284 17.71 10.95 -7.71
CA MET A 284 17.11 11.24 -9.00
C MET A 284 16.79 12.73 -9.09
N PRO A 285 16.85 13.35 -10.29
CA PRO A 285 16.34 14.71 -10.47
C PRO A 285 14.86 14.77 -10.09
N ALA A 286 14.41 15.91 -9.57
CA ALA A 286 13.00 16.09 -9.24
C ALA A 286 12.14 15.98 -10.51
N PRO A 287 10.98 15.32 -10.45
CA PRO A 287 10.05 15.28 -11.57
C PRO A 287 9.72 16.71 -12.01
N GLY A 288 10.05 17.08 -13.24
CA GLY A 288 9.81 18.42 -13.80
C GLY A 288 10.98 19.40 -13.74
N ALA A 289 12.14 19.02 -13.28
CA ALA A 289 13.35 19.86 -13.28
C ALA A 289 14.09 19.89 -14.63
N GLU A 290 13.43 19.55 -15.73
CA GLU A 290 14.00 19.72 -17.06
C GLU A 290 14.01 21.21 -17.44
N GLY A 291 15.19 21.83 -17.51
CA GLY A 291 15.36 23.08 -18.24
C GLY A 291 16.25 24.18 -17.70
N GLU A 292 17.03 23.98 -16.66
CA GLU A 292 18.13 24.91 -16.38
C GLU A 292 19.48 24.26 -16.66
N THR A 293 19.89 24.30 -17.95
CA THR A 293 21.29 24.09 -18.29
C THR A 293 22.10 25.20 -17.62
N PRO A 294 23.08 24.93 -16.75
CA PRO A 294 23.94 25.98 -16.21
C PRO A 294 24.71 26.60 -17.35
N ALA A 295 24.60 27.95 -17.41
CA ALA A 295 25.29 28.78 -18.40
C ALA A 295 26.81 28.84 -18.08
#